data_496d80656da327da4d91502e492e3153
#
_entry.id   496d80656da327da4d91502e492e3153
#
_cell.length_a   1.000
_cell.length_b   1.000
_cell.length_c   1.000
_cell.angle_alpha   90.00
_cell.angle_beta   90.00
_cell.angle_gamma   90.00
#
_symmetry.space_group_name_H-M   'P 1'
#
loop_
_entity.id
_entity.type
_entity.pdbx_description
1 polymer ?
#
loop_
_entity_poly.entity_id
_entity_poly.type
_entity_poly.pdbx_seq_one_letter_code
_entity_poly.pdbx_strand_id
1 'polypeptide(L)'
;MLTLKYPYISVTDGSRRSYGGDQGKSENATMRSCGCGVIAAADVLLYLSRLYDCVRDAGLDPTGAISSEEYEKLTGLLRRRYFPLIPHAGINGVMLMTGMNLYFMRNRLPLSAEWRFFNRDIWERIAKMLVEDIPVIMAVGPNFPFFWQNNRTVLYTKDSAGNYHPSSSAKAHYVTVTGLDESWAQISSWGRLLYINRAEFDEYTRKHSTGFLCSILYIKHK
;
A
#
# COMPACT_ATOMS: atom_id res chain seq x y z
N MET A 1 15.16 -1.94 12.73
CA MET A 1 13.95 -1.68 11.91
C MET A 1 12.74 -2.27 12.61
N LEU A 2 11.74 -1.46 12.89
CA LEU A 2 10.41 -1.91 13.34
C LEU A 2 9.68 -2.54 12.16
N THR A 3 9.12 -3.75 12.30
CA THR A 3 8.43 -4.48 11.24
C THR A 3 7.13 -5.08 11.76
N LEU A 4 6.27 -5.52 10.88
CA LEU A 4 5.09 -6.31 11.20
C LEU A 4 5.49 -7.62 11.91
N LYS A 5 4.62 -8.12 12.76
CA LYS A 5 4.87 -9.35 13.57
C LYS A 5 4.74 -10.63 12.74
N TYR A 6 3.78 -10.65 11.83
CA TYR A 6 3.55 -11.79 10.95
C TYR A 6 4.22 -11.58 9.58
N PRO A 7 4.54 -12.67 8.85
CA PRO A 7 5.00 -12.56 7.46
C PRO A 7 4.02 -11.74 6.62
N TYR A 8 4.52 -10.82 5.82
CA TYR A 8 3.65 -10.06 4.93
C TYR A 8 3.02 -10.96 3.86
N ILE A 9 1.93 -10.51 3.27
CA ILE A 9 1.19 -11.24 2.24
C ILE A 9 2.10 -11.59 1.06
N SER A 10 2.01 -12.82 0.57
CA SER A 10 2.67 -13.25 -0.66
C SER A 10 1.66 -13.80 -1.66
N VAL A 11 1.72 -13.33 -2.89
CA VAL A 11 0.91 -13.89 -3.98
C VAL A 11 1.75 -14.94 -4.71
N THR A 12 1.21 -16.16 -4.84
CA THR A 12 1.91 -17.30 -5.44
C THR A 12 1.41 -17.57 -6.85
N ASP A 13 2.35 -17.74 -7.77
CA ASP A 13 2.11 -18.09 -9.16
C ASP A 13 3.05 -19.25 -9.53
N GLY A 14 2.55 -20.47 -9.45
CA GLY A 14 3.38 -21.68 -9.46
C GLY A 14 4.41 -21.68 -8.32
N SER A 15 5.69 -21.78 -8.65
CA SER A 15 6.78 -21.73 -7.67
C SER A 15 7.24 -20.32 -7.28
N ARG A 16 6.74 -19.28 -7.97
CA ARG A 16 7.12 -17.89 -7.71
C ARG A 16 6.29 -17.31 -6.58
N ARG A 17 6.95 -16.59 -5.68
CA ARG A 17 6.30 -15.82 -4.60
C ARG A 17 6.64 -14.35 -4.75
N SER A 18 5.63 -13.50 -4.64
CA SER A 18 5.79 -12.05 -4.57
C SER A 18 5.76 -11.56 -3.12
N TYR A 19 6.12 -10.30 -2.89
CA TYR A 19 5.94 -9.60 -1.63
C TYR A 19 4.78 -8.62 -1.79
N GLY A 20 3.56 -9.05 -1.41
CA GLY A 20 2.30 -8.37 -1.73
C GLY A 20 1.88 -8.55 -3.19
N GLY A 21 0.81 -7.85 -3.57
CA GLY A 21 0.26 -7.89 -4.91
C GLY A 21 1.03 -7.05 -5.93
N ASP A 22 0.80 -7.38 -7.21
CA ASP A 22 1.33 -6.63 -8.35
C ASP A 22 0.20 -6.27 -9.32
N GLN A 23 -0.12 -4.97 -9.42
CA GLN A 23 -1.14 -4.51 -10.37
C GLN A 23 -0.81 -4.88 -11.83
N GLY A 24 0.47 -4.93 -12.19
CA GLY A 24 0.93 -5.26 -13.53
C GLY A 24 0.53 -6.67 -14.00
N LYS A 25 0.24 -7.57 -13.07
CA LYS A 25 -0.20 -8.93 -13.34
C LYS A 25 -1.73 -9.09 -13.48
N SER A 26 -2.52 -8.05 -13.17
CA SER A 26 -3.98 -8.13 -13.28
C SER A 26 -4.44 -8.35 -14.73
N GLU A 27 -5.43 -9.19 -14.93
CA GLU A 27 -6.07 -9.38 -16.24
C GLU A 27 -6.84 -8.13 -16.70
N ASN A 28 -7.27 -7.29 -15.74
CA ASN A 28 -8.02 -6.07 -16.04
C ASN A 28 -7.09 -4.92 -16.44
N ALA A 29 -7.27 -4.36 -17.64
CA ALA A 29 -6.42 -3.27 -18.16
C ALA A 29 -6.40 -2.02 -17.27
N THR A 30 -7.54 -1.62 -16.69
CA THR A 30 -7.61 -0.48 -15.78
C THR A 30 -6.84 -0.76 -14.48
N MET A 31 -6.92 -1.97 -13.95
CA MET A 31 -6.13 -2.38 -12.79
C MET A 31 -4.63 -2.34 -13.10
N ARG A 32 -4.20 -2.86 -14.26
CA ARG A 32 -2.78 -2.78 -14.67
C ARG A 32 -2.28 -1.36 -14.74
N SER A 33 -3.09 -0.45 -15.27
CA SER A 33 -2.71 0.95 -15.47
C SER A 33 -2.69 1.77 -14.17
N CYS A 34 -3.69 1.61 -13.30
CA CYS A 34 -3.90 2.51 -12.17
C CYS A 34 -4.52 1.84 -10.92
N GLY A 35 -4.35 0.51 -10.78
CA GLY A 35 -4.91 -0.28 -9.68
C GLY A 35 -4.12 -0.28 -8.38
N CYS A 36 -3.03 0.47 -8.24
CA CYS A 36 -2.14 0.41 -7.08
C CYS A 36 -2.85 0.60 -5.73
N GLY A 37 -3.85 1.49 -5.66
CA GLY A 37 -4.64 1.69 -4.44
C GLY A 37 -5.51 0.49 -4.08
N VAL A 38 -6.07 -0.21 -5.08
CA VAL A 38 -6.85 -1.44 -4.86
C VAL A 38 -5.95 -2.57 -4.38
N ILE A 39 -4.77 -2.71 -4.98
CA ILE A 39 -3.76 -3.69 -4.55
C ILE A 39 -3.34 -3.44 -3.11
N ALA A 40 -2.98 -2.19 -2.77
CA ALA A 40 -2.59 -1.84 -1.41
C ALA A 40 -3.72 -2.11 -0.39
N ALA A 41 -4.98 -1.80 -0.75
CA ALA A 41 -6.13 -2.10 0.09
C ALA A 41 -6.35 -3.62 0.26
N ALA A 42 -6.22 -4.40 -0.81
CA ALA A 42 -6.34 -5.87 -0.75
C ALA A 42 -5.28 -6.48 0.15
N ASP A 43 -4.02 -6.07 0.00
CA ASP A 43 -2.91 -6.54 0.82
C ASP A 43 -3.13 -6.24 2.31
N VAL A 44 -3.57 -5.01 2.63
CA VAL A 44 -3.89 -4.61 4.02
C VAL A 44 -5.05 -5.44 4.58
N LEU A 45 -6.14 -5.64 3.82
CA LEU A 45 -7.27 -6.44 4.26
C LEU A 45 -6.89 -7.92 4.48
N LEU A 46 -6.08 -8.49 3.58
CA LEU A 46 -5.54 -9.85 3.74
C LEU A 46 -4.63 -9.96 4.97
N TYR A 47 -3.77 -8.96 5.21
CA TYR A 47 -2.94 -8.95 6.41
C TYR A 47 -3.80 -8.90 7.68
N LEU A 48 -4.79 -8.02 7.72
CA LEU A 48 -5.70 -7.85 8.85
C LEU A 48 -6.62 -9.06 9.07
N SER A 49 -6.78 -9.96 8.09
CA SER A 49 -7.60 -11.16 8.26
C SER A 49 -7.08 -12.10 9.35
N ARG A 50 -5.83 -11.96 9.76
CA ARG A 50 -5.23 -12.68 10.89
C ARG A 50 -5.70 -12.19 12.25
N LEU A 51 -6.15 -10.94 12.33
CA LEU A 51 -6.56 -10.28 13.56
C LEU A 51 -8.08 -10.03 13.60
N TYR A 52 -8.67 -9.92 12.43
CA TYR A 52 -10.08 -9.57 12.24
C TYR A 52 -10.68 -10.47 11.16
N ASP A 53 -11.97 -10.52 11.13
CA ASP A 53 -12.73 -11.31 10.19
C ASP A 53 -12.85 -10.62 8.80
N CYS A 54 -11.70 -10.22 8.27
CA CYS A 54 -11.55 -9.64 6.93
C CYS A 54 -11.44 -10.75 5.88
N VAL A 55 -12.03 -10.52 4.70
CA VAL A 55 -11.84 -11.35 3.48
C VAL A 55 -11.88 -12.87 3.75
N ARG A 56 -12.85 -13.34 4.54
CA ARG A 56 -12.99 -14.72 5.03
C ARG A 56 -12.80 -15.80 3.96
N ASP A 57 -13.27 -15.53 2.74
CA ASP A 57 -13.29 -16.50 1.64
C ASP A 57 -12.11 -16.29 0.66
N ALA A 58 -11.04 -15.59 1.08
CA ALA A 58 -9.96 -15.23 0.17
C ALA A 58 -8.91 -16.34 -0.06
N GLY A 59 -9.04 -17.50 0.61
CA GLY A 59 -8.10 -18.60 0.42
C GLY A 59 -6.67 -18.31 0.92
N LEU A 60 -6.52 -17.40 1.90
CA LEU A 60 -5.23 -17.10 2.53
C LEU A 60 -4.79 -18.29 3.39
N ASP A 61 -3.59 -18.81 3.14
CA ASP A 61 -3.01 -19.85 3.94
C ASP A 61 -2.42 -19.32 5.29
N PRO A 62 -2.12 -20.18 6.26
CA PRO A 62 -1.53 -19.75 7.54
C PRO A 62 -0.18 -19.03 7.42
N THR A 63 0.55 -19.22 6.32
CA THR A 63 1.84 -18.54 6.07
C THR A 63 1.66 -17.14 5.49
N GLY A 64 0.43 -16.77 5.10
CA GLY A 64 0.12 -15.51 4.45
C GLY A 64 0.27 -15.57 2.94
N ALA A 65 0.25 -16.75 2.34
CA ALA A 65 0.24 -16.92 0.90
C ALA A 65 -1.18 -17.09 0.36
N ILE A 66 -1.42 -16.54 -0.82
CA ILE A 66 -2.65 -16.64 -1.59
C ILE A 66 -2.30 -16.92 -3.04
N SER A 67 -3.08 -17.74 -3.74
CA SER A 67 -2.87 -17.99 -5.16
C SER A 67 -3.15 -16.74 -6.00
N SER A 68 -2.48 -16.60 -7.14
CA SER A 68 -2.71 -15.48 -8.07
C SER A 68 -4.16 -15.40 -8.55
N GLU A 69 -4.80 -16.56 -8.75
CA GLU A 69 -6.19 -16.64 -9.17
C GLU A 69 -7.16 -16.09 -8.09
N GLU A 70 -6.99 -16.52 -6.85
CA GLU A 70 -7.81 -16.04 -5.72
C GLU A 70 -7.56 -14.56 -5.44
N TYR A 71 -6.31 -14.11 -5.55
CA TYR A 71 -5.94 -12.71 -5.41
C TYR A 71 -6.60 -11.83 -6.49
N GLU A 72 -6.62 -12.27 -7.76
CA GLU A 72 -7.30 -11.56 -8.86
C GLU A 72 -8.82 -11.51 -8.64
N LYS A 73 -9.45 -12.60 -8.19
CA LYS A 73 -10.87 -12.62 -7.82
C LYS A 73 -11.17 -11.62 -6.71
N LEU A 74 -10.36 -11.61 -5.65
CA LEU A 74 -10.49 -10.68 -4.54
C LEU A 74 -10.36 -9.23 -4.99
N THR A 75 -9.27 -8.88 -5.67
CA THR A 75 -9.02 -7.51 -6.12
C THR A 75 -10.08 -7.03 -7.11
N GLY A 76 -10.55 -7.90 -8.00
CA GLY A 76 -11.68 -7.64 -8.89
C GLY A 76 -12.99 -7.35 -8.15
N LEU A 77 -13.28 -8.09 -7.08
CA LEU A 77 -14.44 -7.85 -6.21
C LEU A 77 -14.32 -6.53 -5.47
N LEU A 78 -13.16 -6.29 -4.83
CA LEU A 78 -12.90 -5.07 -4.06
C LEU A 78 -13.01 -3.82 -4.96
N ARG A 79 -12.43 -3.86 -6.15
CA ARG A 79 -12.54 -2.79 -7.14
C ARG A 79 -14.00 -2.45 -7.47
N ARG A 80 -14.80 -3.45 -7.77
CA ARG A 80 -16.21 -3.23 -8.16
C ARG A 80 -17.09 -2.72 -7.03
N ARG A 81 -16.84 -3.15 -5.79
CA ARG A 81 -17.75 -2.87 -4.66
C ARG A 81 -17.33 -1.70 -3.79
N TYR A 82 -16.01 -1.42 -3.70
CA TYR A 82 -15.48 -0.51 -2.69
C TYR A 82 -14.50 0.52 -3.26
N PHE A 83 -13.75 0.16 -4.30
CA PHE A 83 -12.65 0.99 -4.82
C PHE A 83 -12.79 1.26 -6.32
N PRO A 84 -13.81 2.05 -6.72
CA PRO A 84 -14.02 2.37 -8.14
C PRO A 84 -12.81 3.15 -8.67
N LEU A 85 -12.23 2.66 -9.77
CA LEU A 85 -11.10 3.32 -10.43
C LEU A 85 -11.60 4.28 -11.50
N ILE A 86 -11.04 5.48 -11.51
CA ILE A 86 -11.20 6.42 -12.61
C ILE A 86 -10.14 6.06 -13.66
N PRO A 87 -10.52 5.75 -14.92
CA PRO A 87 -9.56 5.45 -15.96
C PRO A 87 -8.46 6.52 -16.06
N HIS A 88 -7.22 6.09 -16.17
CA HIS A 88 -6.01 6.93 -16.23
C HIS A 88 -5.68 7.76 -14.98
N ALA A 89 -6.60 7.91 -14.01
CA ALA A 89 -6.40 8.66 -12.78
C ALA A 89 -6.32 7.77 -11.52
N GLY A 90 -6.87 6.56 -11.57
CA GLY A 90 -6.87 5.63 -10.45
C GLY A 90 -7.88 6.01 -9.37
N ILE A 91 -7.45 5.97 -8.12
CA ILE A 91 -8.25 6.31 -6.95
C ILE A 91 -7.47 7.33 -6.10
N ASN A 92 -8.13 8.35 -5.59
CA ASN A 92 -7.50 9.29 -4.66
C ASN A 92 -7.61 8.81 -3.20
N GLY A 93 -6.85 9.45 -2.28
CA GLY A 93 -6.80 9.05 -0.88
C GLY A 93 -8.14 9.10 -0.15
N VAL A 94 -8.99 10.08 -0.46
CA VAL A 94 -10.32 10.21 0.14
C VAL A 94 -11.25 9.09 -0.34
N MET A 95 -11.24 8.78 -1.63
CA MET A 95 -12.00 7.65 -2.18
C MET A 95 -11.52 6.32 -1.59
N LEU A 96 -10.20 6.15 -1.45
CA LEU A 96 -9.61 4.95 -0.83
C LEU A 96 -10.06 4.81 0.63
N MET A 97 -9.99 5.89 1.42
CA MET A 97 -10.49 5.94 2.79
C MET A 97 -11.98 5.60 2.87
N THR A 98 -12.79 6.20 2.01
CA THR A 98 -14.25 5.95 1.96
C THR A 98 -14.53 4.49 1.63
N GLY A 99 -13.83 3.89 0.66
CA GLY A 99 -13.96 2.49 0.29
C GLY A 99 -13.59 1.54 1.44
N MET A 100 -12.49 1.82 2.15
CA MET A 100 -12.10 1.05 3.34
C MET A 100 -13.16 1.13 4.45
N ASN A 101 -13.66 2.33 4.74
CA ASN A 101 -14.69 2.51 5.77
C ASN A 101 -16.01 1.82 5.38
N LEU A 102 -16.39 1.88 4.11
CA LEU A 102 -17.55 1.15 3.60
C LEU A 102 -17.37 -0.37 3.74
N TYR A 103 -16.17 -0.87 3.45
CA TYR A 103 -15.82 -2.28 3.65
C TYR A 103 -15.97 -2.67 5.14
N PHE A 104 -15.36 -1.92 6.06
CA PHE A 104 -15.43 -2.18 7.49
C PHE A 104 -16.86 -2.15 8.01
N MET A 105 -17.64 -1.16 7.61
CA MET A 105 -19.04 -1.02 8.00
C MET A 105 -19.88 -2.23 7.53
N ARG A 106 -19.77 -2.61 6.26
CA ARG A 106 -20.55 -3.73 5.69
C ARG A 106 -20.20 -5.09 6.31
N ASN A 107 -18.96 -5.27 6.71
CA ASN A 107 -18.47 -6.48 7.34
C ASN A 107 -18.52 -6.42 8.89
N ARG A 108 -19.12 -5.36 9.46
CA ARG A 108 -19.27 -5.16 10.92
C ARG A 108 -17.95 -5.23 11.68
N LEU A 109 -16.87 -4.74 11.09
CA LEU A 109 -15.56 -4.72 11.71
C LEU A 109 -15.43 -3.49 12.63
N PRO A 110 -14.83 -3.63 13.83
CA PRO A 110 -14.63 -2.52 14.77
C PRO A 110 -13.43 -1.64 14.35
N LEU A 111 -13.33 -1.33 13.05
CA LEU A 111 -12.22 -0.62 12.45
C LEU A 111 -12.69 0.64 11.73
N SER A 112 -11.80 1.62 11.65
CA SER A 112 -11.96 2.81 10.80
C SER A 112 -10.66 3.15 10.09
N ALA A 113 -10.79 3.63 8.86
CA ALA A 113 -9.67 4.13 8.07
C ALA A 113 -9.70 5.67 8.07
N GLU A 114 -8.54 6.29 8.18
CA GLU A 114 -8.38 7.73 8.10
C GLU A 114 -7.29 8.07 7.08
N TRP A 115 -7.61 9.07 6.21
CA TRP A 115 -6.62 9.72 5.38
C TRP A 115 -6.03 10.90 6.14
N ARG A 116 -4.70 10.99 6.23
CA ARG A 116 -4.07 12.09 6.95
C ARG A 116 -4.00 13.32 6.05
N PHE A 117 -4.71 14.37 6.43
CA PHE A 117 -4.83 15.60 5.63
C PHE A 117 -3.61 16.53 5.73
N PHE A 118 -2.84 16.47 6.81
CA PHE A 118 -1.68 17.34 7.04
C PHE A 118 -0.46 16.51 7.41
N ASN A 119 0.64 16.73 6.70
CA ASN A 119 1.82 15.87 6.70
C ASN A 119 2.81 16.15 7.87
N ARG A 120 2.36 16.65 9.00
CA ARG A 120 3.21 16.66 10.19
C ARG A 120 3.18 15.23 10.78
N ASP A 121 4.37 14.64 10.94
CA ASP A 121 4.58 13.36 11.65
C ASP A 121 3.97 12.10 10.99
N ILE A 122 4.02 11.96 9.66
CA ILE A 122 3.58 10.70 9.02
C ILE A 122 4.40 9.52 9.52
N TRP A 123 5.70 9.71 9.74
CA TRP A 123 6.61 8.66 10.16
C TRP A 123 6.30 8.18 11.60
N GLU A 124 5.96 9.10 12.50
CA GLU A 124 5.50 8.75 13.84
C GLU A 124 4.19 7.96 13.79
N ARG A 125 3.24 8.37 12.93
CA ARG A 125 1.98 7.64 12.77
C ARG A 125 2.21 6.24 12.19
N ILE A 126 3.08 6.10 11.18
CA ILE A 126 3.48 4.81 10.64
C ILE A 126 4.09 3.92 11.72
N ALA A 127 5.01 4.47 12.53
CA ALA A 127 5.62 3.73 13.63
C ALA A 127 4.56 3.21 14.62
N LYS A 128 3.59 4.04 15.02
CA LYS A 128 2.48 3.62 15.90
C LYS A 128 1.67 2.47 15.31
N MET A 129 1.32 2.55 14.03
CA MET A 129 0.57 1.48 13.35
C MET A 129 1.37 0.18 13.29
N LEU A 130 2.66 0.24 12.98
CA LEU A 130 3.50 -0.96 12.94
C LEU A 130 3.69 -1.61 14.33
N VAL A 131 3.73 -0.81 15.41
CA VAL A 131 3.71 -1.34 16.80
C VAL A 131 2.41 -2.10 17.08
N GLU A 132 1.28 -1.63 16.54
CA GLU A 132 -0.03 -2.27 16.62
C GLU A 132 -0.19 -3.43 15.62
N ASP A 133 0.86 -3.76 14.86
CA ASP A 133 0.86 -4.79 13.82
C ASP A 133 -0.10 -4.48 12.65
N ILE A 134 -0.25 -3.22 12.30
CA ILE A 134 -1.12 -2.74 11.22
C ILE A 134 -0.28 -2.13 10.11
N PRO A 135 -0.28 -2.69 8.89
CA PRO A 135 0.39 -2.08 7.74
C PRO A 135 -0.31 -0.79 7.31
N VAL A 136 0.45 0.15 6.72
CA VAL A 136 -0.04 1.49 6.37
C VAL A 136 0.04 1.69 4.86
N ILE A 137 -1.04 2.15 4.23
CA ILE A 137 -1.00 2.55 2.82
C ILE A 137 -0.43 3.96 2.73
N MET A 138 0.64 4.13 1.96
CA MET A 138 1.29 5.43 1.74
C MET A 138 1.18 5.82 0.26
N ALA A 139 0.81 7.07 0.01
CA ALA A 139 0.79 7.66 -1.32
C ALA A 139 2.10 8.38 -1.61
N VAL A 140 2.74 8.01 -2.70
CA VAL A 140 3.71 8.85 -3.41
C VAL A 140 2.89 9.71 -4.37
N GLY A 141 2.59 10.94 -4.00
CA GLY A 141 1.68 11.82 -4.73
C GLY A 141 2.19 12.20 -6.14
N PRO A 142 1.32 12.73 -7.00
CA PRO A 142 1.73 13.36 -8.25
C PRO A 142 2.50 14.64 -7.99
N ASN A 143 3.19 15.16 -9.02
CA ASN A 143 3.74 16.50 -8.97
C ASN A 143 2.60 17.53 -8.88
N PHE A 144 2.76 18.57 -8.04
CA PHE A 144 1.78 19.62 -7.82
C PHE A 144 2.50 20.96 -7.56
N PRO A 145 2.02 22.08 -8.15
CA PRO A 145 0.85 22.17 -9.05
C PRO A 145 1.14 21.74 -10.49
N PHE A 146 2.36 21.38 -10.82
CA PHE A 146 2.83 21.12 -12.18
C PHE A 146 2.74 19.63 -12.54
N PHE A 147 1.52 19.13 -12.79
CA PHE A 147 1.25 17.71 -13.04
C PHE A 147 2.01 17.11 -14.24
N TRP A 148 2.42 17.96 -15.21
CA TRP A 148 3.22 17.55 -16.38
C TRP A 148 4.69 17.26 -16.05
N GLN A 149 5.21 17.73 -14.92
CA GLN A 149 6.56 17.42 -14.49
C GLN A 149 6.70 15.92 -14.17
N ASN A 150 7.93 15.41 -14.28
CA ASN A 150 8.21 14.00 -14.07
C ASN A 150 9.22 13.75 -12.94
N ASN A 151 9.16 14.57 -11.88
CA ASN A 151 9.93 14.31 -10.69
C ASN A 151 9.37 13.05 -10.01
N ARG A 152 10.23 12.18 -9.49
CA ARG A 152 9.89 10.89 -8.92
C ARG A 152 10.64 10.64 -7.63
N THR A 153 10.02 9.92 -6.70
CA THR A 153 10.71 9.35 -5.53
C THR A 153 11.47 8.10 -5.96
N VAL A 154 12.74 7.98 -5.57
CA VAL A 154 13.53 6.78 -5.81
C VAL A 154 13.08 5.66 -4.88
N LEU A 155 13.01 4.45 -5.41
CA LEU A 155 12.76 3.23 -4.67
C LEU A 155 14.00 2.34 -4.71
N TYR A 156 14.35 1.76 -3.58
CA TYR A 156 15.60 1.03 -3.38
C TYR A 156 15.34 -0.46 -3.13
N THR A 157 16.32 -1.28 -3.50
CA THR A 157 16.48 -2.64 -3.01
C THR A 157 17.60 -2.68 -1.99
N LYS A 158 17.59 -3.67 -1.11
CA LYS A 158 18.65 -3.89 -0.12
C LYS A 158 19.37 -5.20 -0.45
N ASP A 159 20.70 -5.16 -0.53
CA ASP A 159 21.52 -6.36 -0.76
C ASP A 159 21.75 -7.16 0.52
N SER A 160 22.41 -8.33 0.38
CA SER A 160 22.75 -9.20 1.51
C SER A 160 23.76 -8.58 2.49
N ALA A 161 24.53 -7.60 2.06
CA ALA A 161 25.46 -6.85 2.90
C ALA A 161 24.77 -5.70 3.66
N GLY A 162 23.48 -5.43 3.36
CA GLY A 162 22.71 -4.39 4.01
C GLY A 162 22.72 -3.04 3.29
N ASN A 163 23.36 -2.93 2.12
CA ASN A 163 23.44 -1.69 1.36
C ASN A 163 22.18 -1.47 0.52
N TYR A 164 21.79 -0.21 0.35
CA TYR A 164 20.63 0.19 -0.43
C TYR A 164 21.07 0.66 -1.82
N HIS A 165 20.42 0.12 -2.85
CA HIS A 165 20.69 0.42 -4.26
C HIS A 165 19.44 0.92 -4.97
N PRO A 166 19.49 2.04 -5.73
CA PRO A 166 18.38 2.48 -6.55
C PRO A 166 17.90 1.37 -7.49
N SER A 167 16.60 1.12 -7.53
CA SER A 167 16.01 0.02 -8.32
C SER A 167 14.91 0.50 -9.25
N SER A 168 14.10 1.44 -8.81
CA SER A 168 12.98 1.98 -9.58
C SER A 168 12.61 3.36 -9.06
N SER A 169 11.54 3.94 -9.55
CA SER A 169 11.02 5.22 -9.06
C SER A 169 9.52 5.30 -9.22
N ALA A 170 8.87 6.09 -8.36
CA ALA A 170 7.41 6.25 -8.35
C ALA A 170 6.99 7.71 -8.30
N LYS A 171 5.82 8.00 -8.88
CA LYS A 171 4.98 9.16 -8.64
C LYS A 171 3.52 8.76 -8.88
N ALA A 172 2.56 9.41 -8.26
CA ALA A 172 1.14 9.08 -8.36
C ALA A 172 0.89 7.58 -8.13
N HIS A 173 1.45 7.05 -7.04
CA HIS A 173 1.48 5.62 -6.75
C HIS A 173 1.20 5.34 -5.27
N TYR A 174 0.49 4.24 -4.99
CA TYR A 174 0.30 3.73 -3.64
C TYR A 174 1.23 2.57 -3.36
N VAL A 175 1.80 2.56 -2.17
CA VAL A 175 2.64 1.49 -1.62
C VAL A 175 2.13 1.10 -0.24
N THR A 176 2.44 -0.10 0.23
CA THR A 176 2.12 -0.50 1.61
C THR A 176 3.39 -0.52 2.43
N VAL A 177 3.43 0.27 3.51
CA VAL A 177 4.55 0.30 4.46
C VAL A 177 4.41 -0.89 5.41
N THR A 178 5.47 -1.69 5.50
CA THR A 178 5.55 -2.93 6.29
C THR A 178 6.67 -2.91 7.32
N GLY A 179 7.52 -1.89 7.28
CA GLY A 179 8.57 -1.68 8.26
C GLY A 179 9.13 -0.26 8.21
N LEU A 180 9.79 0.15 9.30
CA LEU A 180 10.32 1.49 9.47
C LEU A 180 11.55 1.48 10.37
N ASP A 181 12.58 2.25 10.01
CA ASP A 181 13.64 2.68 10.92
C ASP A 181 13.87 4.20 10.82
N GLU A 182 14.97 4.69 11.35
CA GLU A 182 15.27 6.14 11.39
C GLU A 182 15.39 6.75 9.99
N SER A 183 15.89 6.00 9.01
CA SER A 183 16.20 6.51 7.66
C SER A 183 15.35 5.89 6.55
N TRP A 184 14.78 4.69 6.78
CA TRP A 184 14.16 3.90 5.72
C TRP A 184 12.77 3.41 6.09
N ALA A 185 11.87 3.46 5.14
CA ALA A 185 10.59 2.77 5.16
C ALA A 185 10.66 1.54 4.24
N GLN A 186 10.41 0.36 4.81
CA GLN A 186 10.23 -0.88 4.06
C GLN A 186 8.82 -0.90 3.47
N ILE A 187 8.71 -1.17 2.19
CA ILE A 187 7.44 -1.12 1.47
C ILE A 187 7.20 -2.37 0.61
N SER A 188 5.92 -2.66 0.38
CA SER A 188 5.46 -3.52 -0.71
C SER A 188 5.00 -2.67 -1.88
N SER A 189 5.52 -2.97 -3.06
CA SER A 189 5.11 -2.35 -4.32
C SER A 189 5.47 -3.25 -5.50
N TRP A 190 4.56 -3.40 -6.46
CA TRP A 190 4.71 -4.23 -7.67
C TRP A 190 5.17 -5.67 -7.35
N GLY A 191 4.61 -6.26 -6.31
CA GLY A 191 4.97 -7.61 -5.87
C GLY A 191 6.38 -7.76 -5.32
N ARG A 192 7.06 -6.66 -4.98
CA ARG A 192 8.46 -6.61 -4.53
C ARG A 192 8.60 -5.94 -3.18
N LEU A 193 9.56 -6.44 -2.41
CA LEU A 193 10.07 -5.78 -1.23
C LEU A 193 11.03 -4.65 -1.67
N LEU A 194 10.67 -3.43 -1.38
CA LEU A 194 11.43 -2.23 -1.72
C LEU A 194 11.57 -1.31 -0.49
N TYR A 195 12.35 -0.25 -0.65
CA TYR A 195 12.60 0.72 0.41
C TYR A 195 12.49 2.15 -0.12
N ILE A 196 12.02 3.06 0.73
CA ILE A 196 11.99 4.50 0.50
C ILE A 196 12.89 5.17 1.55
N ASN A 197 13.81 6.02 1.11
CA ASN A 197 14.54 6.90 2.02
C ASN A 197 13.59 8.00 2.51
N ARG A 198 13.47 8.15 3.83
CA ARG A 198 12.53 9.08 4.47
C ARG A 198 12.84 10.54 4.13
N ALA A 199 14.12 10.93 4.18
CA ALA A 199 14.54 12.30 3.89
C ALA A 199 14.29 12.66 2.42
N GLU A 200 14.56 11.73 1.48
CA GLU A 200 14.28 11.93 0.05
C GLU A 200 12.76 12.03 -0.22
N PHE A 201 11.94 11.22 0.47
CA PHE A 201 10.48 11.32 0.34
C PHE A 201 9.96 12.65 0.88
N ASP A 202 10.46 13.13 2.03
CA ASP A 202 10.08 14.41 2.61
C ASP A 202 10.53 15.57 1.69
N GLU A 203 11.71 15.47 1.10
CA GLU A 203 12.21 16.43 0.12
C GLU A 203 11.35 16.44 -1.15
N TYR A 204 11.01 15.26 -1.70
CA TYR A 204 10.10 15.14 -2.84
C TYR A 204 8.74 15.76 -2.53
N THR A 205 8.18 15.46 -1.37
CA THR A 205 6.90 16.01 -0.92
C THR A 205 6.93 17.53 -0.88
N ARG A 206 7.98 18.11 -0.32
CA ARG A 206 8.13 19.56 -0.17
C ARG A 206 8.38 20.28 -1.49
N LYS A 207 9.20 19.70 -2.39
CA LYS A 207 9.63 20.34 -3.63
C LYS A 207 8.69 20.09 -4.81
N HIS A 208 8.05 18.94 -4.86
CA HIS A 208 7.40 18.43 -6.08
C HIS A 208 5.95 17.98 -5.86
N SER A 209 5.44 18.00 -4.63
CA SER A 209 4.08 17.58 -4.33
C SER A 209 3.51 18.38 -3.15
N THR A 210 2.62 17.78 -2.38
CA THR A 210 2.07 18.35 -1.13
C THR A 210 1.87 17.26 -0.09
N GLY A 211 1.85 17.64 1.19
CA GLY A 211 1.54 16.71 2.27
C GLY A 211 0.11 16.14 2.24
N PHE A 212 -0.79 16.70 1.45
CA PHE A 212 -2.10 16.11 1.20
C PHE A 212 -2.05 14.97 0.17
N LEU A 213 -1.22 15.12 -0.86
CA LEU A 213 -1.06 14.15 -1.95
C LEU A 213 -0.04 13.06 -1.61
N CYS A 214 1.05 13.44 -0.90
CA CYS A 214 2.01 12.50 -0.31
C CYS A 214 1.62 12.25 1.15
N SER A 215 0.69 11.36 1.38
CA SER A 215 0.11 11.13 2.70
C SER A 215 -0.13 9.64 2.95
N ILE A 216 -0.76 9.32 4.07
CA ILE A 216 -1.03 7.95 4.48
C ILE A 216 -2.51 7.71 4.76
N LEU A 217 -2.95 6.50 4.46
CA LEU A 217 -4.16 5.91 5.00
C LEU A 217 -3.76 4.93 6.09
N TYR A 218 -4.23 5.16 7.30
CA TYR A 218 -4.00 4.30 8.46
C TYR A 218 -5.32 3.83 9.06
N ILE A 219 -5.26 2.73 9.79
CA ILE A 219 -6.44 2.06 10.35
C ILE A 219 -6.35 2.13 11.87
N LYS A 220 -7.48 2.36 12.52
CA LYS A 220 -7.59 2.35 13.98
C LYS A 220 -8.86 1.64 14.43
N HIS A 221 -8.86 1.21 15.68
CA HIS A 221 -10.06 0.73 16.35
C HIS A 221 -11.08 1.87 16.52
N LYS A 222 -12.36 1.51 16.43
CA LYS A 222 -13.47 2.38 16.78
C LYS A 222 -13.69 2.36 18.29
#